data_596fc199a43b112f2ff1069598381f9d
#
_entry.id   596fc199a43b112f2ff1069598381f9d
#
_cell.length_a   1.000
_cell.length_b   1.000
_cell.length_c   1.000
_cell.angle_alpha   90.00
_cell.angle_beta   90.00
_cell.angle_gamma   90.00
#
_symmetry.space_group_name_H-M   'P 1'
#
loop_
_entity.id
_entity.type
_entity.pdbx_description
1 polymer ?
#
loop_
_entity_poly.entity_id
_entity_poly.type
_entity_poly.pdbx_seq_one_letter_code
_entity_poly.pdbx_strand_id
1 'polypeptide(L)'
;MKIQKIGIITSGGDCGGLNAVVKGTSQMATQKKIQTYAIPNGYAGLYNLLDTESLVELTPKRIDTFSIGLAGSEAGHSRVKISKIKNPKKYERIKDGLKKFGIDALVISGGDDTGSVVEDLDSHGIQCVHAPKTMDLDLMPYSVGGDSTINRIAFFVSELKTTGRTHNRVMIIEVFGRYAGHTAFRGGVAGEADCILIPEIPVDWDEVYRHLKKVYIKRICESDIRAGTYTIVVAEGLKNSSGEPIYDESAGVDTFGHKKLAGAGKYVAQEITKKLSADEDIKLFMEQTGMYVEDLYTIPEVRTITPSHLVRAGTTLAYDANFGMTAGANAVNLLLKGLSGVTVCGNSGKTVYYMETHEAIKQRHVDLDEVTLFEQLGFCFGRVRSSYEPECKKTSGPIERIY
;
A
#
# COMPACT_ATOMS: atom_id res chain seq x y z
N MET A 1 16.72 29.42 -13.27
CA MET A 1 15.78 29.49 -14.42
C MET A 1 14.39 29.80 -13.88
N LYS A 2 13.58 30.65 -14.52
CA LYS A 2 12.23 30.96 -14.02
C LYS A 2 11.27 29.88 -14.55
N ILE A 3 10.69 29.07 -13.66
CA ILE A 3 9.71 28.04 -14.04
C ILE A 3 8.41 28.71 -14.48
N GLN A 4 7.93 28.39 -15.66
CA GLN A 4 6.67 28.89 -16.24
C GLN A 4 5.68 27.76 -16.50
N LYS A 5 6.18 26.55 -16.77
CA LYS A 5 5.34 25.38 -17.05
C LYS A 5 5.84 24.15 -16.30
N ILE A 6 4.93 23.44 -15.66
CA ILE A 6 5.19 22.20 -14.93
C ILE A 6 4.41 21.05 -15.57
N GLY A 7 5.10 19.95 -15.88
CA GLY A 7 4.49 18.68 -16.24
C GLY A 7 4.18 17.86 -14.99
N ILE A 8 3.01 17.21 -14.95
CA ILE A 8 2.62 16.33 -13.86
C ILE A 8 2.55 14.90 -14.37
N ILE A 9 3.21 13.99 -13.68
CA ILE A 9 3.27 12.56 -13.99
C ILE A 9 2.82 11.77 -12.76
N THR A 10 1.97 10.76 -12.99
CA THR A 10 1.68 9.72 -12.00
C THR A 10 2.11 8.37 -12.54
N SER A 11 2.73 7.51 -11.72
CA SER A 11 3.31 6.25 -12.16
C SER A 11 3.22 5.15 -11.09
N GLY A 12 3.37 3.90 -11.50
CA GLY A 12 3.29 2.74 -10.63
C GLY A 12 1.86 2.19 -10.50
N GLY A 13 1.49 1.65 -9.33
CA GLY A 13 0.10 1.28 -9.02
C GLY A 13 -0.71 2.51 -8.60
N ASP A 14 -1.97 2.60 -8.96
CA ASP A 14 -2.88 3.65 -8.49
C ASP A 14 -3.36 3.40 -7.06
N CYS A 15 -3.89 4.45 -6.42
CA CYS A 15 -4.49 4.39 -5.09
C CYS A 15 -5.26 5.68 -4.77
N GLY A 16 -5.84 5.75 -3.57
CA GLY A 16 -6.42 6.99 -3.05
C GLY A 16 -5.38 8.11 -2.91
N GLY A 17 -5.77 9.36 -3.14
CA GLY A 17 -4.94 10.55 -2.94
C GLY A 17 -4.15 11.04 -4.15
N LEU A 18 -4.01 10.27 -5.24
CA LEU A 18 -3.32 10.74 -6.45
C LEU A 18 -3.96 11.97 -7.08
N ASN A 19 -5.29 11.99 -7.20
CA ASN A 19 -6.01 13.17 -7.70
C ASN A 19 -5.79 14.38 -6.81
N ALA A 20 -5.61 14.18 -5.51
CA ALA A 20 -5.27 15.27 -4.59
C ALA A 20 -3.86 15.82 -4.85
N VAL A 21 -2.87 14.96 -5.15
CA VAL A 21 -1.52 15.41 -5.56
C VAL A 21 -1.60 16.25 -6.83
N VAL A 22 -2.31 15.77 -7.87
CA VAL A 22 -2.49 16.49 -9.14
C VAL A 22 -3.16 17.86 -8.90
N LYS A 23 -4.25 17.86 -8.12
CA LYS A 23 -5.00 19.09 -7.81
C LYS A 23 -4.17 20.07 -6.98
N GLY A 24 -3.50 19.61 -5.93
CA GLY A 24 -2.64 20.44 -5.09
C GLY A 24 -1.48 21.08 -5.88
N THR A 25 -0.83 20.30 -6.75
CA THR A 25 0.20 20.82 -7.67
C THR A 25 -0.37 21.92 -8.56
N SER A 26 -1.50 21.64 -9.22
CA SER A 26 -2.07 22.58 -10.20
C SER A 26 -2.58 23.87 -9.54
N GLN A 27 -3.22 23.76 -8.37
CA GLN A 27 -3.71 24.94 -7.64
C GLN A 27 -2.56 25.81 -7.15
N MET A 28 -1.50 25.22 -6.57
CA MET A 28 -0.33 25.98 -6.14
C MET A 28 0.37 26.67 -7.32
N ALA A 29 0.58 25.93 -8.42
CA ALA A 29 1.18 26.48 -9.64
C ALA A 29 0.36 27.66 -10.18
N THR A 30 -0.97 27.54 -10.25
CA THR A 30 -1.89 28.62 -10.67
C THR A 30 -1.71 29.88 -9.81
N GLN A 31 -1.63 29.74 -8.47
CA GLN A 31 -1.37 30.86 -7.57
C GLN A 31 -0.01 31.55 -7.82
N LYS A 32 0.95 30.81 -8.36
CA LYS A 32 2.27 31.30 -8.75
C LYS A 32 2.33 31.74 -10.22
N LYS A 33 1.22 31.76 -10.94
CA LYS A 33 1.10 32.08 -12.37
C LYS A 33 1.94 31.14 -13.26
N ILE A 34 1.98 29.86 -12.89
CA ILE A 34 2.63 28.78 -13.60
C ILE A 34 1.57 27.88 -14.21
N GLN A 35 1.72 27.54 -15.49
CA GLN A 35 0.83 26.58 -16.17
C GLN A 35 1.21 25.16 -15.79
N THR A 36 0.21 24.27 -15.68
CA THR A 36 0.42 22.86 -15.44
C THR A 36 -0.20 22.01 -16.53
N TYR A 37 0.50 20.93 -16.88
CA TYR A 37 0.08 20.00 -17.92
C TYR A 37 0.14 18.57 -17.40
N ALA A 38 -0.92 17.79 -17.64
CA ALA A 38 -0.87 16.35 -17.43
C ALA A 38 -0.05 15.71 -18.56
N ILE A 39 0.97 14.93 -18.21
CA ILE A 39 1.69 14.06 -19.15
C ILE A 39 1.01 12.67 -19.07
N PRO A 40 0.20 12.31 -20.08
CA PRO A 40 -0.59 11.09 -20.03
C PRO A 40 0.31 9.84 -20.06
N ASN A 41 -0.21 8.73 -19.56
CA ASN A 41 0.51 7.45 -19.55
C ASN A 41 1.87 7.47 -18.80
N GLY A 42 2.01 8.32 -17.79
CA GLY A 42 3.18 8.33 -16.90
C GLY A 42 4.52 8.43 -17.66
N TYR A 43 5.48 7.58 -17.31
CA TYR A 43 6.80 7.59 -17.95
C TYR A 43 6.80 7.12 -19.43
N ALA A 44 5.80 6.33 -19.84
CA ALA A 44 5.64 6.02 -21.27
C ALA A 44 5.30 7.28 -22.05
N GLY A 45 4.38 8.10 -21.52
CA GLY A 45 4.03 9.39 -22.12
C GLY A 45 5.18 10.38 -22.11
N LEU A 46 5.98 10.42 -21.04
CA LEU A 46 7.18 11.26 -20.98
C LEU A 46 8.20 10.89 -22.07
N TYR A 47 8.47 9.59 -22.25
CA TYR A 47 9.37 9.12 -23.32
C TYR A 47 8.85 9.43 -24.72
N ASN A 48 7.53 9.32 -24.92
CA ASN A 48 6.86 9.59 -26.21
C ASN A 48 6.40 11.04 -26.35
N LEU A 49 6.76 11.93 -25.44
CA LEU A 49 6.30 13.31 -25.45
C LEU A 49 6.67 14.06 -26.74
N LEU A 50 7.82 13.73 -27.34
CA LEU A 50 8.25 14.30 -28.62
C LEU A 50 7.25 14.02 -29.77
N ASP A 51 6.62 12.85 -29.76
CA ASP A 51 5.66 12.42 -30.77
C ASP A 51 4.21 12.85 -30.44
N THR A 52 3.95 13.32 -29.23
CA THR A 52 2.64 13.78 -28.79
C THR A 52 2.26 15.09 -29.48
N GLU A 53 1.06 15.17 -30.04
CA GLU A 53 0.60 16.38 -30.74
C GLU A 53 0.23 17.51 -29.79
N SER A 54 -0.49 17.19 -28.70
CA SER A 54 -0.95 18.17 -27.72
C SER A 54 -0.96 17.59 -26.31
N LEU A 55 -0.87 18.45 -25.32
CA LEU A 55 -1.03 18.10 -23.89
C LEU A 55 -2.29 18.77 -23.31
N VAL A 56 -2.86 18.10 -22.32
CA VAL A 56 -3.99 18.65 -21.57
C VAL A 56 -3.47 19.63 -20.53
N GLU A 57 -3.81 20.91 -20.69
CA GLU A 57 -3.58 21.92 -19.65
C GLU A 57 -4.54 21.70 -18.49
N LEU A 58 -4.01 21.70 -17.29
CA LEU A 58 -4.78 21.59 -16.05
C LEU A 58 -5.21 22.99 -15.57
N THR A 59 -6.10 23.60 -16.34
CA THR A 59 -6.69 24.90 -16.03
C THR A 59 -7.53 24.85 -14.75
N PRO A 60 -7.80 25.97 -14.06
CA PRO A 60 -8.69 25.99 -12.89
C PRO A 60 -10.04 25.31 -13.17
N LYS A 61 -10.66 25.59 -14.33
CA LYS A 61 -11.91 24.95 -14.74
C LYS A 61 -11.79 23.42 -14.85
N ARG A 62 -10.66 22.92 -15.37
CA ARG A 62 -10.41 21.47 -15.50
C ARG A 62 -10.20 20.82 -14.16
N ILE A 63 -9.36 21.40 -13.30
CA ILE A 63 -9.06 20.84 -11.98
C ILE A 63 -10.26 20.88 -11.03
N ASP A 64 -11.22 21.77 -11.23
CA ASP A 64 -12.47 21.79 -10.45
C ASP A 64 -13.37 20.58 -10.74
N THR A 65 -13.20 19.91 -11.89
CA THR A 65 -13.92 18.68 -12.22
C THR A 65 -13.36 17.46 -11.50
N PHE A 66 -12.16 17.53 -10.90
CA PHE A 66 -11.53 16.40 -10.23
C PHE A 66 -12.08 16.21 -8.82
N SER A 67 -12.47 14.98 -8.51
CA SER A 67 -12.76 14.60 -7.14
C SER A 67 -11.50 14.08 -6.45
N ILE A 68 -11.06 14.78 -5.40
CA ILE A 68 -9.97 14.29 -4.53
C ILE A 68 -10.44 13.16 -3.59
N GLY A 69 -11.74 12.99 -3.46
CA GLY A 69 -12.38 11.93 -2.68
C GLY A 69 -12.47 10.59 -3.41
N LEU A 70 -11.96 10.50 -4.65
CA LEU A 70 -11.92 9.27 -5.43
C LEU A 70 -10.48 8.88 -5.75
N ALA A 71 -10.22 7.56 -5.69
CA ALA A 71 -8.96 6.97 -6.12
C ALA A 71 -8.79 7.06 -7.65
N GLY A 72 -7.61 6.73 -8.11
CA GLY A 72 -7.23 6.84 -9.51
C GLY A 72 -6.49 8.13 -9.83
N SER A 73 -6.15 8.36 -11.09
CA SER A 73 -5.37 9.51 -11.53
C SER A 73 -5.94 10.13 -12.81
N GLU A 74 -6.29 11.41 -12.74
CA GLU A 74 -6.69 12.23 -13.88
C GLU A 74 -5.52 12.60 -14.82
N ALA A 75 -4.27 12.30 -14.44
CA ALA A 75 -3.10 12.43 -15.30
C ALA A 75 -2.80 11.16 -16.11
N GLY A 76 -3.51 10.05 -15.84
CA GLY A 76 -3.21 8.73 -16.44
C GLY A 76 -1.95 8.09 -15.83
N HIS A 77 -1.73 6.81 -16.15
CA HIS A 77 -0.74 5.99 -15.47
C HIS A 77 -0.03 5.02 -16.42
N SER A 78 1.21 4.68 -16.15
CA SER A 78 1.88 3.51 -16.73
C SER A 78 2.93 2.92 -15.78
N ARG A 79 3.32 1.68 -16.06
CA ARG A 79 4.38 0.98 -15.34
C ARG A 79 5.60 0.82 -16.24
N VAL A 80 6.21 1.93 -16.64
CA VAL A 80 7.43 1.94 -17.46
C VAL A 80 8.59 2.47 -16.63
N LYS A 81 9.73 1.77 -16.64
CA LYS A 81 10.99 2.22 -16.05
C LYS A 81 11.88 2.74 -17.15
N ILE A 82 12.20 4.04 -17.17
CA ILE A 82 12.96 4.70 -18.24
C ILE A 82 14.33 4.06 -18.42
N SER A 83 15.00 3.68 -17.33
CA SER A 83 16.31 3.01 -17.40
C SER A 83 16.30 1.72 -18.23
N LYS A 84 15.16 0.99 -18.29
CA LYS A 84 14.99 -0.24 -19.09
C LYS A 84 14.71 -0.01 -20.58
N ILE A 85 14.48 1.24 -21.01
CA ILE A 85 14.29 1.57 -22.41
C ILE A 85 15.64 1.41 -23.14
N LYS A 86 15.65 0.61 -24.19
CA LYS A 86 16.90 0.25 -24.91
C LYS A 86 17.48 1.40 -25.75
N ASN A 87 16.72 2.48 -26.02
CA ASN A 87 17.21 3.62 -26.80
C ASN A 87 18.33 4.36 -26.03
N PRO A 88 19.57 4.43 -26.55
CA PRO A 88 20.68 5.11 -25.89
C PRO A 88 20.46 6.63 -25.75
N LYS A 89 19.64 7.23 -26.63
CA LYS A 89 19.29 8.65 -26.63
C LYS A 89 17.97 8.96 -25.89
N LYS A 90 17.53 8.08 -25.02
CA LYS A 90 16.23 8.21 -24.33
C LYS A 90 16.09 9.51 -23.54
N TYR A 91 17.14 9.97 -22.86
CA TYR A 91 17.09 11.22 -22.07
C TYR A 91 17.13 12.47 -22.97
N GLU A 92 17.89 12.45 -24.07
CA GLU A 92 17.88 13.51 -25.08
C GLU A 92 16.47 13.65 -25.67
N ARG A 93 15.86 12.51 -26.07
CA ARG A 93 14.49 12.48 -26.57
C ARG A 93 13.48 13.05 -25.59
N ILE A 94 13.60 12.72 -24.27
CA ILE A 94 12.75 13.29 -23.23
C ILE A 94 12.95 14.80 -23.12
N LYS A 95 14.19 15.29 -23.11
CA LYS A 95 14.49 16.72 -23.08
C LYS A 95 13.92 17.46 -24.29
N ASP A 96 14.03 16.89 -25.48
CA ASP A 96 13.45 17.47 -26.71
C ASP A 96 11.92 17.53 -26.63
N GLY A 97 11.27 16.49 -26.07
CA GLY A 97 9.83 16.48 -25.80
C GLY A 97 9.40 17.55 -24.80
N LEU A 98 10.13 17.69 -23.69
CA LEU A 98 9.88 18.75 -22.70
C LEU A 98 10.06 20.14 -23.33
N LYS A 99 11.12 20.35 -24.11
CA LYS A 99 11.39 21.59 -24.83
C LYS A 99 10.30 21.92 -25.85
N LYS A 100 9.78 20.92 -26.58
CA LYS A 100 8.69 21.09 -27.54
C LYS A 100 7.45 21.75 -26.90
N PHE A 101 7.11 21.38 -25.67
CA PHE A 101 5.98 21.94 -24.95
C PHE A 101 6.34 23.10 -24.01
N GLY A 102 7.64 23.40 -23.90
CA GLY A 102 8.17 24.43 -22.99
C GLY A 102 7.97 24.07 -21.53
N ILE A 103 8.03 22.78 -21.18
CA ILE A 103 7.93 22.31 -19.78
C ILE A 103 9.31 22.48 -19.13
N ASP A 104 9.36 23.26 -18.05
CA ASP A 104 10.57 23.60 -17.34
C ASP A 104 10.94 22.60 -16.24
N ALA A 105 9.92 21.99 -15.61
CA ALA A 105 10.10 21.08 -14.48
C ALA A 105 8.96 20.04 -14.39
N LEU A 106 9.17 18.99 -13.62
CA LEU A 106 8.21 17.91 -13.41
C LEU A 106 7.85 17.74 -11.93
N VAL A 107 6.56 17.48 -11.66
CA VAL A 107 6.09 16.89 -10.41
C VAL A 107 5.70 15.46 -10.71
N ILE A 108 6.31 14.51 -10.01
CA ILE A 108 6.18 13.09 -10.29
C ILE A 108 5.68 12.37 -9.04
N SER A 109 4.53 11.68 -9.14
CA SER A 109 3.97 10.93 -8.02
C SER A 109 3.99 9.43 -8.27
N GLY A 110 4.56 8.69 -7.32
CA GLY A 110 4.67 7.23 -7.39
C GLY A 110 5.43 6.61 -6.21
N GLY A 111 5.64 5.29 -6.28
CA GLY A 111 6.37 4.52 -5.27
C GLY A 111 7.89 4.54 -5.46
N ASP A 112 8.55 3.53 -4.90
CA ASP A 112 10.01 3.33 -4.94
C ASP A 112 10.59 3.28 -6.36
N ASP A 113 10.02 2.44 -7.24
CA ASP A 113 10.41 2.38 -8.64
C ASP A 113 10.23 3.72 -9.37
N THR A 114 9.21 4.50 -9.00
CA THR A 114 8.98 5.84 -9.55
C THR A 114 10.02 6.82 -9.04
N GLY A 115 10.33 6.79 -7.74
CA GLY A 115 11.37 7.60 -7.12
C GLY A 115 12.75 7.33 -7.74
N SER A 116 13.09 6.06 -8.00
CA SER A 116 14.35 5.72 -8.68
C SER A 116 14.48 6.34 -10.08
N VAL A 117 13.36 6.55 -10.78
CA VAL A 117 13.34 7.27 -12.06
C VAL A 117 13.46 8.78 -11.86
N VAL A 118 12.93 9.34 -10.74
CA VAL A 118 13.15 10.75 -10.41
C VAL A 118 14.63 11.07 -10.24
N GLU A 119 15.38 10.23 -9.53
CA GLU A 119 16.83 10.35 -9.38
C GLU A 119 17.56 10.26 -10.72
N ASP A 120 17.15 9.29 -11.54
CA ASP A 120 17.71 9.08 -12.88
C ASP A 120 17.48 10.30 -13.79
N LEU A 121 16.27 10.89 -13.77
CA LEU A 121 15.95 12.11 -14.52
C LEU A 121 16.75 13.32 -14.01
N ASP A 122 16.84 13.50 -12.71
CA ASP A 122 17.60 14.59 -12.09
C ASP A 122 19.09 14.51 -12.44
N SER A 123 19.69 13.32 -12.36
CA SER A 123 21.09 13.08 -12.73
C SER A 123 21.38 13.43 -14.22
N HIS A 124 20.35 13.40 -15.06
CA HIS A 124 20.42 13.84 -16.46
C HIS A 124 20.03 15.31 -16.67
N GLY A 125 19.88 16.10 -15.59
CA GLY A 125 19.58 17.52 -15.65
C GLY A 125 18.13 17.85 -16.03
N ILE A 126 17.18 16.95 -15.74
CA ILE A 126 15.74 17.18 -15.86
C ILE A 126 15.20 17.52 -14.49
N GLN A 127 14.83 18.79 -14.27
CA GLN A 127 14.38 19.27 -12.98
C GLN A 127 13.05 18.58 -12.56
N CYS A 128 13.05 17.88 -11.44
CA CYS A 128 11.86 17.16 -10.98
C CYS A 128 11.83 16.97 -9.46
N VAL A 129 10.62 16.93 -8.89
CA VAL A 129 10.37 16.63 -7.47
C VAL A 129 9.40 15.47 -7.34
N HIS A 130 9.70 14.57 -6.42
CA HIS A 130 8.90 13.40 -6.10
C HIS A 130 7.84 13.71 -5.05
N ALA A 131 6.58 13.42 -5.35
CA ALA A 131 5.46 13.39 -4.40
C ALA A 131 5.16 11.92 -4.06
N PRO A 132 5.47 11.45 -2.85
CA PRO A 132 5.46 10.04 -2.53
C PRO A 132 4.05 9.44 -2.58
N LYS A 133 3.93 8.29 -3.23
CA LYS A 133 2.71 7.53 -3.37
C LYS A 133 3.00 6.04 -3.35
N THR A 134 2.59 5.38 -2.31
CA THR A 134 2.48 3.91 -2.23
C THR A 134 1.39 3.54 -1.26
N MET A 135 0.60 2.55 -1.61
CA MET A 135 -0.39 2.01 -0.67
C MET A 135 0.25 1.11 0.38
N ASP A 136 1.47 0.62 0.13
CA ASP A 136 2.12 -0.38 0.99
C ASP A 136 2.78 0.23 2.23
N LEU A 137 2.85 1.58 2.31
CA LEU A 137 3.48 2.33 3.42
C LEU A 137 4.96 1.98 3.66
N ASP A 138 5.61 1.49 2.63
CA ASP A 138 6.97 0.96 2.66
C ASP A 138 8.05 1.99 2.26
N LEU A 139 7.69 3.26 2.01
CA LEU A 139 8.64 4.37 1.87
C LEU A 139 8.98 4.99 3.24
N MET A 140 10.13 5.65 3.33
CA MET A 140 10.55 6.32 4.57
C MET A 140 9.57 7.42 5.00
N PRO A 141 9.15 8.37 4.13
CA PRO A 141 8.09 9.31 4.50
C PRO A 141 6.71 8.67 4.30
N TYR A 142 5.69 9.26 4.94
CA TYR A 142 4.32 8.93 4.60
C TYR A 142 4.05 9.18 3.11
N SER A 143 3.23 8.34 2.52
CA SER A 143 2.85 8.40 1.10
C SER A 143 1.34 8.25 0.93
N VAL A 144 0.76 8.94 -0.04
CA VAL A 144 -0.68 8.83 -0.33
C VAL A 144 -1.05 7.41 -0.70
N GLY A 145 -2.21 6.98 -0.27
CA GLY A 145 -2.82 5.69 -0.55
C GLY A 145 -2.80 4.72 0.61
N GLY A 146 -1.91 4.88 1.59
CA GLY A 146 -1.77 3.97 2.70
C GLY A 146 -3.00 3.94 3.61
N ASP A 147 -3.47 5.10 4.07
CA ASP A 147 -4.61 5.19 5.00
C ASP A 147 -5.91 4.69 4.34
N SER A 148 -6.15 5.07 3.08
CA SER A 148 -7.31 4.59 2.31
C SER A 148 -7.28 3.07 2.16
N THR A 149 -6.12 2.48 1.89
CA THR A 149 -5.94 1.03 1.76
C THR A 149 -6.17 0.30 3.07
N ILE A 150 -5.60 0.78 4.18
CA ILE A 150 -5.81 0.23 5.53
C ILE A 150 -7.30 0.16 5.87
N ASN A 151 -8.02 1.26 5.63
CA ASN A 151 -9.45 1.30 5.90
C ASN A 151 -10.26 0.36 5.02
N ARG A 152 -9.89 0.18 3.75
CA ARG A 152 -10.53 -0.81 2.87
C ARG A 152 -10.28 -2.23 3.35
N ILE A 153 -9.06 -2.54 3.80
CA ILE A 153 -8.74 -3.84 4.37
C ILE A 153 -9.56 -4.07 5.64
N ALA A 154 -9.59 -3.12 6.57
CA ALA A 154 -10.37 -3.20 7.80
C ALA A 154 -11.86 -3.45 7.52
N PHE A 155 -12.41 -2.75 6.52
CA PHE A 155 -13.80 -2.94 6.08
C PHE A 155 -14.04 -4.37 5.59
N PHE A 156 -13.21 -4.90 4.69
CA PHE A 156 -13.36 -6.28 4.21
C PHE A 156 -13.22 -7.32 5.32
N VAL A 157 -12.26 -7.12 6.24
CA VAL A 157 -12.08 -8.00 7.40
C VAL A 157 -13.35 -8.04 8.25
N SER A 158 -13.91 -6.87 8.56
CA SER A 158 -15.13 -6.75 9.37
C SER A 158 -16.35 -7.39 8.70
N GLU A 159 -16.52 -7.19 7.38
CA GLU A 159 -17.64 -7.79 6.64
C GLU A 159 -17.52 -9.32 6.54
N LEU A 160 -16.31 -9.82 6.32
CA LEU A 160 -16.10 -11.27 6.19
C LEU A 160 -16.32 -12.04 7.48
N LYS A 161 -16.21 -11.40 8.63
CA LYS A 161 -16.59 -12.01 9.93
C LYS A 161 -18.06 -12.40 9.97
N THR A 162 -18.96 -11.67 9.31
CA THR A 162 -20.39 -11.96 9.28
C THR A 162 -20.69 -13.30 8.63
N THR A 163 -20.14 -13.52 7.41
CA THR A 163 -20.29 -14.80 6.73
C THR A 163 -19.45 -15.91 7.37
N GLY A 164 -18.28 -15.56 7.92
CA GLY A 164 -17.45 -16.50 8.68
C GLY A 164 -18.19 -17.07 9.89
N ARG A 165 -18.83 -16.20 10.68
CA ARG A 165 -19.63 -16.59 11.84
C ARG A 165 -20.86 -17.43 11.44
N THR A 166 -21.56 -17.05 10.38
CA THR A 166 -22.76 -17.78 9.90
C THR A 166 -22.48 -19.24 9.60
N HIS A 167 -21.28 -19.55 9.14
CA HIS A 167 -20.90 -20.90 8.69
C HIS A 167 -19.80 -21.56 9.54
N ASN A 168 -19.44 -20.98 10.66
CA ASN A 168 -18.34 -21.47 11.50
C ASN A 168 -17.03 -21.66 10.72
N ARG A 169 -16.66 -20.67 9.89
CA ARG A 169 -15.51 -20.75 9.00
C ARG A 169 -14.24 -20.11 9.58
N VAL A 170 -13.12 -20.63 9.13
CA VAL A 170 -11.84 -19.92 9.18
C VAL A 170 -11.70 -19.08 7.90
N MET A 171 -11.62 -17.76 8.06
CA MET A 171 -11.55 -16.80 6.94
C MET A 171 -10.13 -16.28 6.79
N ILE A 172 -9.54 -16.39 5.59
CA ILE A 172 -8.19 -15.93 5.28
C ILE A 172 -8.29 -14.85 4.21
N ILE A 173 -7.72 -13.67 4.48
CA ILE A 173 -7.76 -12.52 3.60
C ILE A 173 -6.34 -12.17 3.19
N GLU A 174 -6.00 -12.41 1.92
CA GLU A 174 -4.72 -12.02 1.34
C GLU A 174 -4.77 -10.57 0.88
N VAL A 175 -3.83 -9.74 1.35
CA VAL A 175 -3.74 -8.33 1.01
C VAL A 175 -2.37 -7.97 0.46
N PHE A 176 -2.24 -6.81 -0.19
CA PHE A 176 -0.97 -6.31 -0.67
C PHE A 176 0.02 -6.08 0.48
N GLY A 177 1.30 -6.03 0.17
CA GLY A 177 2.42 -5.91 1.09
C GLY A 177 3.55 -6.83 0.65
N ARG A 178 4.25 -6.43 -0.42
CA ARG A 178 5.30 -7.24 -1.06
C ARG A 178 6.50 -7.44 -0.16
N TYR A 179 7.01 -6.35 0.40
CA TYR A 179 8.25 -6.33 1.18
C TYR A 179 8.02 -6.01 2.64
N ALA A 180 6.92 -5.34 2.95
CA ALA A 180 6.55 -4.93 4.29
C ALA A 180 5.06 -5.18 4.56
N GLY A 181 4.76 -5.57 5.79
CA GLY A 181 3.42 -5.96 6.21
C GLY A 181 2.56 -4.82 6.77
N HIS A 182 2.88 -3.54 6.54
CA HIS A 182 2.18 -2.40 7.15
C HIS A 182 0.67 -2.41 6.94
N THR A 183 0.22 -2.69 5.71
CA THR A 183 -1.21 -2.68 5.39
C THR A 183 -1.95 -3.87 5.99
N ALA A 184 -1.33 -5.06 5.99
CA ALA A 184 -1.85 -6.24 6.65
C ALA A 184 -1.93 -6.04 8.16
N PHE A 185 -0.86 -5.50 8.77
CA PHE A 185 -0.79 -5.21 10.19
C PHE A 185 -1.89 -4.23 10.61
N ARG A 186 -1.89 -3.03 10.07
CA ARG A 186 -2.81 -1.97 10.49
C ARG A 186 -4.25 -2.22 10.06
N GLY A 187 -4.46 -2.75 8.87
CA GLY A 187 -5.78 -3.14 8.38
C GLY A 187 -6.35 -4.34 9.12
N GLY A 188 -5.50 -5.31 9.46
CA GLY A 188 -5.87 -6.47 10.28
C GLY A 188 -6.24 -6.08 11.71
N VAL A 189 -5.45 -5.21 12.35
CA VAL A 189 -5.76 -4.68 13.69
C VAL A 189 -7.07 -3.90 13.67
N ALA A 190 -7.22 -2.95 12.74
CA ALA A 190 -8.42 -2.11 12.65
C ALA A 190 -9.69 -2.91 12.29
N GLY A 191 -9.56 -4.02 11.55
CA GLY A 191 -10.64 -4.96 11.27
C GLY A 191 -10.81 -6.02 12.37
N GLU A 192 -10.00 -5.97 13.46
CA GLU A 192 -9.99 -6.95 14.55
C GLU A 192 -9.78 -8.39 14.05
N ALA A 193 -8.84 -8.61 13.13
CA ALA A 193 -8.44 -9.95 12.74
C ALA A 193 -7.83 -10.71 13.93
N ASP A 194 -8.04 -12.00 14.00
CA ASP A 194 -7.50 -12.83 15.09
C ASP A 194 -6.02 -13.12 14.92
N CYS A 195 -5.59 -13.25 13.67
CA CYS A 195 -4.19 -13.50 13.30
C CYS A 195 -3.79 -12.60 12.13
N ILE A 196 -2.57 -12.07 12.19
CA ILE A 196 -2.02 -11.19 11.17
C ILE A 196 -0.61 -11.69 10.82
N LEU A 197 -0.44 -12.13 9.57
CA LEU A 197 0.82 -12.69 9.09
C LEU A 197 1.51 -11.72 8.13
N ILE A 198 2.72 -11.32 8.48
CA ILE A 198 3.51 -10.31 7.77
C ILE A 198 4.89 -10.85 7.35
N PRO A 199 5.51 -10.31 6.30
CA PRO A 199 6.79 -10.82 5.78
C PRO A 199 7.95 -10.73 6.77
N GLU A 200 7.87 -9.81 7.73
CA GLU A 200 8.91 -9.54 8.73
C GLU A 200 9.00 -10.61 9.82
N ILE A 201 7.94 -11.42 9.99
CA ILE A 201 7.87 -12.43 11.05
C ILE A 201 7.82 -13.83 10.43
N PRO A 202 8.83 -14.68 10.65
CA PRO A 202 8.75 -16.09 10.30
C PRO A 202 7.59 -16.77 11.04
N VAL A 203 6.77 -17.54 10.32
CA VAL A 203 5.55 -18.13 10.89
C VAL A 203 5.85 -19.42 11.61
N ASP A 204 5.52 -19.47 12.89
CA ASP A 204 5.36 -20.67 13.68
C ASP A 204 3.91 -21.19 13.53
N TRP A 205 3.76 -22.23 12.73
CA TRP A 205 2.43 -22.81 12.43
C TRP A 205 1.80 -23.50 13.64
N ASP A 206 2.57 -23.96 14.60
CA ASP A 206 2.05 -24.55 15.83
C ASP A 206 1.43 -23.47 16.72
N GLU A 207 2.06 -22.31 16.79
CA GLU A 207 1.54 -21.16 17.53
C GLU A 207 0.27 -20.60 16.88
N VAL A 208 0.26 -20.42 15.54
CA VAL A 208 -0.95 -19.98 14.81
C VAL A 208 -2.10 -20.94 15.06
N TYR A 209 -1.85 -22.23 14.96
CA TYR A 209 -2.88 -23.26 15.14
C TYR A 209 -3.38 -23.32 16.60
N ARG A 210 -2.46 -23.25 17.56
CA ARG A 210 -2.81 -23.23 18.99
C ARG A 210 -3.73 -22.03 19.31
N HIS A 211 -3.42 -20.85 18.78
CA HIS A 211 -4.24 -19.66 18.93
C HIS A 211 -5.60 -19.80 18.26
N LEU A 212 -5.61 -20.30 17.01
CA LEU A 212 -6.84 -20.58 16.26
C LEU A 212 -7.76 -21.53 17.05
N LYS A 213 -7.28 -22.69 17.45
CA LYS A 213 -8.04 -23.69 18.19
C LYS A 213 -8.66 -23.12 19.45
N LYS A 214 -7.86 -22.39 20.24
CA LYS A 214 -8.32 -21.74 21.47
C LYS A 214 -9.45 -20.74 21.22
N VAL A 215 -9.26 -19.81 20.29
CA VAL A 215 -10.23 -18.74 20.03
C VAL A 215 -11.49 -19.26 19.35
N TYR A 216 -11.34 -20.16 18.38
CA TYR A 216 -12.46 -20.74 17.63
C TYR A 216 -13.38 -21.55 18.55
N ILE A 217 -12.82 -22.48 19.34
CA ILE A 217 -13.58 -23.29 20.30
C ILE A 217 -14.29 -22.37 21.32
N LYS A 218 -13.56 -21.42 21.91
CA LYS A 218 -14.13 -20.48 22.89
C LYS A 218 -15.35 -19.76 22.33
N ARG A 219 -15.25 -19.19 21.13
CA ARG A 219 -16.36 -18.43 20.51
C ARG A 219 -17.60 -19.27 20.26
N ILE A 220 -17.42 -20.50 19.82
CA ILE A 220 -18.54 -21.41 19.57
C ILE A 220 -19.19 -21.84 20.89
N CYS A 221 -18.39 -22.15 21.92
CA CYS A 221 -18.93 -22.53 23.23
C CYS A 221 -19.64 -21.37 23.94
N GLU A 222 -19.15 -20.15 23.78
CA GLU A 222 -19.77 -18.94 24.42
C GLU A 222 -20.97 -18.43 23.61
N SER A 223 -21.20 -18.91 22.40
CA SER A 223 -22.34 -18.50 21.57
C SER A 223 -23.58 -19.34 21.89
N ASP A 224 -24.70 -18.68 22.13
CA ASP A 224 -26.00 -19.30 22.33
C ASP A 224 -26.52 -20.13 21.15
N ILE A 225 -26.05 -19.79 19.94
CA ILE A 225 -26.38 -20.50 18.69
C ILE A 225 -25.19 -21.32 18.15
N ARG A 226 -24.14 -21.51 18.94
CA ARG A 226 -22.91 -22.21 18.55
C ARG A 226 -22.28 -21.68 17.26
N ALA A 227 -22.20 -20.34 17.16
CA ALA A 227 -21.63 -19.66 15.99
C ALA A 227 -20.34 -18.93 16.34
N GLY A 228 -19.28 -19.20 15.57
CA GLY A 228 -17.96 -18.58 15.73
C GLY A 228 -17.20 -18.49 14.41
N THR A 229 -16.18 -17.67 14.35
CA THR A 229 -15.26 -17.56 13.22
C THR A 229 -13.87 -17.27 13.70
N TYR A 230 -12.88 -17.55 12.87
CA TYR A 230 -11.51 -17.12 13.06
C TYR A 230 -11.02 -16.45 11.78
N THR A 231 -10.42 -15.26 11.90
CA THR A 231 -10.04 -14.45 10.75
C THR A 231 -8.54 -14.23 10.72
N ILE A 232 -7.92 -14.55 9.59
CA ILE A 232 -6.47 -14.37 9.33
C ILE A 232 -6.31 -13.33 8.24
N VAL A 233 -5.52 -12.29 8.47
CA VAL A 233 -5.04 -11.38 7.42
C VAL A 233 -3.60 -11.75 7.10
N VAL A 234 -3.29 -11.89 5.82
CA VAL A 234 -1.95 -12.26 5.37
C VAL A 234 -1.46 -11.31 4.28
N ALA A 235 -0.24 -10.79 4.42
CA ALA A 235 0.43 -10.02 3.38
C ALA A 235 0.88 -10.95 2.23
N GLU A 236 0.74 -10.51 0.97
CA GLU A 236 1.17 -11.29 -0.21
C GLU A 236 2.65 -11.66 -0.18
N GLY A 237 3.47 -10.86 0.51
CA GLY A 237 4.90 -11.08 0.68
C GLY A 237 5.27 -12.09 1.76
N LEU A 238 4.30 -12.82 2.35
CA LEU A 238 4.58 -13.88 3.31
C LEU A 238 5.60 -14.86 2.75
N LYS A 239 6.52 -15.31 3.60
CA LYS A 239 7.53 -16.30 3.25
C LYS A 239 7.09 -17.69 3.64
N ASN A 240 7.46 -18.65 2.84
CA ASN A 240 7.28 -20.07 3.18
C ASN A 240 8.25 -20.52 4.28
N SER A 241 8.19 -21.78 4.69
CA SER A 241 9.06 -22.36 5.71
C SER A 241 10.56 -22.34 5.37
N SER A 242 10.92 -22.16 4.09
CA SER A 242 12.30 -22.01 3.63
C SER A 242 12.78 -20.55 3.62
N GLY A 243 11.94 -19.60 4.03
CA GLY A 243 12.24 -18.17 4.03
C GLY A 243 12.09 -17.50 2.66
N GLU A 244 11.53 -18.20 1.66
CA GLU A 244 11.32 -17.67 0.31
C GLU A 244 9.90 -17.13 0.15
N PRO A 245 9.72 -15.99 -0.55
CA PRO A 245 8.40 -15.51 -0.91
C PRO A 245 7.63 -16.51 -1.77
N ILE A 246 6.32 -16.49 -1.64
CA ILE A 246 5.44 -17.38 -2.39
C ILE A 246 5.12 -16.73 -3.73
N TYR A 247 5.51 -17.37 -4.83
CA TYR A 247 5.33 -16.86 -6.19
C TYR A 247 4.25 -17.63 -6.94
N ASP A 248 3.52 -16.93 -7.81
CA ASP A 248 2.76 -17.57 -8.88
C ASP A 248 3.68 -17.84 -10.06
N GLU A 249 4.18 -19.06 -10.17
CA GLU A 249 5.07 -19.48 -11.26
C GLU A 249 4.42 -19.35 -12.64
N SER A 250 3.11 -19.37 -12.73
CA SER A 250 2.36 -19.24 -13.99
C SER A 250 2.20 -17.79 -14.45
N ALA A 251 2.37 -16.81 -13.56
CA ALA A 251 2.03 -15.41 -13.83
C ALA A 251 3.18 -14.55 -14.39
N GLY A 252 4.40 -15.12 -14.51
CA GLY A 252 5.57 -14.43 -15.05
C GLY A 252 6.05 -13.25 -14.19
N VAL A 253 6.67 -12.26 -14.84
CA VAL A 253 7.16 -11.04 -14.21
C VAL A 253 6.27 -9.84 -14.58
N ASP A 254 6.20 -8.84 -13.71
CA ASP A 254 5.53 -7.58 -14.01
C ASP A 254 6.40 -6.68 -14.92
N THR A 255 5.86 -5.54 -15.33
CA THR A 255 6.55 -4.60 -16.23
C THR A 255 7.78 -3.93 -15.61
N PHE A 256 7.91 -3.97 -14.26
CA PHE A 256 9.13 -3.55 -13.57
C PHE A 256 10.16 -4.68 -13.43
N GLY A 257 9.77 -5.93 -13.76
CA GLY A 257 10.63 -7.11 -13.72
C GLY A 257 10.61 -7.86 -12.40
N HIS A 258 9.62 -7.61 -11.55
CA HIS A 258 9.41 -8.37 -10.33
C HIS A 258 8.56 -9.61 -10.62
N LYS A 259 8.92 -10.75 -10.03
CA LYS A 259 8.06 -11.95 -10.03
C LYS A 259 6.74 -11.59 -9.33
N LYS A 260 5.63 -12.05 -9.89
CA LYS A 260 4.32 -11.82 -9.29
C LYS A 260 4.17 -12.70 -8.04
N LEU A 261 3.96 -12.04 -6.90
CA LEU A 261 3.57 -12.72 -5.68
C LEU A 261 2.09 -13.10 -5.81
N ALA A 262 1.76 -14.32 -5.44
CA ALA A 262 0.37 -14.77 -5.33
C ALA A 262 0.30 -16.11 -4.60
N GLY A 263 -0.78 -16.30 -3.85
CA GLY A 263 -1.06 -17.57 -3.21
C GLY A 263 -0.63 -17.66 -1.75
N ALA A 264 -0.21 -16.57 -1.12
CA ALA A 264 0.05 -16.53 0.32
C ALA A 264 -1.18 -17.00 1.11
N GLY A 265 -2.37 -16.53 0.76
CA GLY A 265 -3.62 -16.97 1.39
C GLY A 265 -3.91 -18.46 1.16
N LYS A 266 -3.65 -18.97 -0.04
CA LYS A 266 -3.79 -20.41 -0.33
C LYS A 266 -2.79 -21.26 0.46
N TYR A 267 -1.54 -20.80 0.56
CA TYR A 267 -0.53 -21.47 1.36
C TYR A 267 -0.92 -21.52 2.85
N VAL A 268 -1.36 -20.39 3.42
CA VAL A 268 -1.90 -20.36 4.80
C VAL A 268 -3.07 -21.32 4.95
N ALA A 269 -4.00 -21.38 3.98
CA ALA A 269 -5.14 -22.29 4.03
C ALA A 269 -4.70 -23.76 4.02
N GLN A 270 -3.68 -24.11 3.23
CA GLN A 270 -3.13 -25.48 3.20
C GLN A 270 -2.52 -25.88 4.55
N GLU A 271 -1.70 -24.99 5.15
CA GLU A 271 -1.09 -25.27 6.46
C GLU A 271 -2.14 -25.40 7.57
N ILE A 272 -3.15 -24.52 7.60
CA ILE A 272 -4.25 -24.59 8.57
C ILE A 272 -5.11 -25.85 8.36
N THR A 273 -5.47 -26.17 7.13
CA THR A 273 -6.27 -27.37 6.81
C THR A 273 -5.54 -28.65 7.22
N LYS A 274 -4.22 -28.73 6.94
CA LYS A 274 -3.38 -29.86 7.36
C LYS A 274 -3.41 -30.07 8.88
N LYS A 275 -3.32 -28.99 9.66
CA LYS A 275 -3.35 -29.07 11.12
C LYS A 275 -4.74 -29.41 11.65
N LEU A 276 -5.80 -28.84 11.09
CA LEU A 276 -7.20 -29.17 11.43
C LEU A 276 -7.50 -30.65 11.17
N SER A 277 -7.04 -31.18 10.02
CA SER A 277 -7.28 -32.58 9.65
C SER A 277 -6.51 -33.58 10.51
N ALA A 278 -5.42 -33.17 11.14
CA ALA A 278 -4.60 -34.03 12.00
C ALA A 278 -5.00 -33.94 13.49
N ASP A 279 -5.96 -33.10 13.85
CA ASP A 279 -6.33 -32.84 15.25
C ASP A 279 -7.63 -33.55 15.65
N GLU A 280 -7.50 -34.68 16.34
CA GLU A 280 -8.62 -35.47 16.84
C GLU A 280 -9.51 -34.69 17.86
N ASP A 281 -8.93 -33.74 18.61
CA ASP A 281 -9.72 -32.92 19.55
C ASP A 281 -10.68 -31.99 18.82
N ILE A 282 -10.31 -31.45 17.66
CA ILE A 282 -11.21 -30.63 16.83
C ILE A 282 -12.33 -31.48 16.26
N LYS A 283 -12.04 -32.71 15.84
CA LYS A 283 -13.07 -33.65 15.39
C LYS A 283 -14.06 -33.95 16.53
N LEU A 284 -13.57 -34.32 17.69
CA LEU A 284 -14.39 -34.58 18.87
C LEU A 284 -15.22 -33.35 19.25
N PHE A 285 -14.63 -32.15 19.21
CA PHE A 285 -15.35 -30.91 19.47
C PHE A 285 -16.50 -30.70 18.46
N MET A 286 -16.28 -30.95 17.18
CA MET A 286 -17.32 -30.83 16.15
C MET A 286 -18.45 -31.85 16.36
N GLU A 287 -18.11 -33.08 16.75
CA GLU A 287 -19.11 -34.13 17.10
C GLU A 287 -19.96 -33.67 18.31
N GLN A 288 -19.32 -33.20 19.38
CA GLN A 288 -20.02 -32.75 20.61
C GLN A 288 -20.90 -31.50 20.39
N THR A 289 -20.54 -30.64 19.43
CA THR A 289 -21.30 -29.45 19.09
C THR A 289 -22.35 -29.68 18.00
N GLY A 290 -22.42 -30.89 17.43
CA GLY A 290 -23.36 -31.24 16.36
C GLY A 290 -23.02 -30.66 15.00
N MET A 291 -21.75 -30.27 14.79
CA MET A 291 -21.27 -29.76 13.51
C MET A 291 -20.71 -30.86 12.62
N TYR A 292 -20.26 -31.99 13.18
CA TYR A 292 -19.62 -33.06 12.42
C TYR A 292 -20.63 -33.83 11.58
N VAL A 293 -20.30 -34.06 10.32
CA VAL A 293 -21.01 -34.98 9.43
C VAL A 293 -19.95 -35.77 8.67
N GLU A 294 -19.98 -37.12 8.82
CA GLU A 294 -19.01 -38.02 8.20
C GLU A 294 -18.96 -37.81 6.68
N ASP A 295 -17.77 -37.79 6.12
CA ASP A 295 -17.46 -37.59 4.71
C ASP A 295 -17.91 -36.22 4.12
N LEU A 296 -18.64 -35.38 4.85
CA LEU A 296 -19.19 -34.13 4.35
C LEU A 296 -18.66 -32.86 5.10
N TYR A 297 -18.62 -32.93 6.43
CA TYR A 297 -18.18 -31.79 7.25
C TYR A 297 -17.38 -32.31 8.44
N THR A 298 -16.10 -32.61 8.19
CA THR A 298 -15.21 -33.29 9.15
C THR A 298 -14.28 -32.34 9.87
N ILE A 299 -14.04 -31.16 9.32
CA ILE A 299 -13.24 -30.07 9.88
C ILE A 299 -13.92 -28.72 9.61
N PRO A 300 -13.61 -27.65 10.37
CA PRO A 300 -14.04 -26.29 10.05
C PRO A 300 -13.63 -25.89 8.64
N GLU A 301 -14.56 -25.32 7.89
CA GLU A 301 -14.29 -24.89 6.51
C GLU A 301 -13.32 -23.72 6.48
N VAL A 302 -12.24 -23.83 5.69
CA VAL A 302 -11.26 -22.76 5.48
C VAL A 302 -11.53 -22.08 4.14
N ARG A 303 -11.71 -20.76 4.14
CA ARG A 303 -11.97 -19.95 2.93
C ARG A 303 -10.94 -18.85 2.77
N THR A 304 -10.47 -18.70 1.54
CA THR A 304 -9.52 -17.63 1.16
C THR A 304 -10.19 -16.60 0.28
N ILE A 305 -9.88 -15.33 0.52
CA ILE A 305 -10.36 -14.20 -0.25
C ILE A 305 -9.18 -13.29 -0.53
N THR A 306 -9.07 -12.84 -1.77
CA THR A 306 -8.06 -11.86 -2.20
C THR A 306 -8.80 -10.67 -2.79
N PRO A 307 -9.04 -9.58 -2.02
CA PRO A 307 -9.70 -8.38 -2.53
C PRO A 307 -8.95 -7.73 -3.69
N SER A 308 -7.63 -7.96 -3.79
CA SER A 308 -6.78 -7.48 -4.88
C SER A 308 -6.96 -5.96 -5.11
N HIS A 309 -7.18 -5.53 -6.35
CA HIS A 309 -7.30 -4.12 -6.71
C HIS A 309 -8.48 -3.38 -6.06
N LEU A 310 -9.43 -4.07 -5.44
CA LEU A 310 -10.51 -3.42 -4.69
C LEU A 310 -10.00 -2.60 -3.50
N VAL A 311 -8.83 -2.93 -2.93
CA VAL A 311 -8.23 -2.14 -1.85
C VAL A 311 -7.57 -0.84 -2.35
N ARG A 312 -7.33 -0.72 -3.66
CA ARG A 312 -6.79 0.48 -4.31
C ARG A 312 -7.86 1.46 -4.78
N ALA A 313 -9.06 0.95 -5.02
CA ALA A 313 -10.14 1.65 -5.70
C ALA A 313 -11.12 2.34 -4.72
N GLY A 314 -12.01 3.16 -5.26
CA GLY A 314 -13.15 3.73 -4.56
C GLY A 314 -12.81 5.02 -3.81
N THR A 315 -13.26 5.14 -2.58
CA THR A 315 -13.15 6.37 -1.79
C THR A 315 -11.74 6.61 -1.28
N THR A 316 -11.22 7.82 -1.49
CA THR A 316 -10.01 8.32 -0.81
C THR A 316 -10.39 8.85 0.56
N LEU A 317 -9.68 8.46 1.60
CA LEU A 317 -9.92 8.98 2.94
C LEU A 317 -9.34 10.38 3.12
N ALA A 318 -9.87 11.08 4.12
CA ALA A 318 -9.53 12.48 4.38
C ALA A 318 -8.03 12.70 4.60
N TYR A 319 -7.35 11.76 5.26
CA TYR A 319 -5.91 11.89 5.51
C TYR A 319 -5.11 11.84 4.21
N ASP A 320 -5.36 10.87 3.34
CA ASP A 320 -4.70 10.78 2.03
C ASP A 320 -5.05 11.97 1.12
N ALA A 321 -6.30 12.42 1.13
CA ALA A 321 -6.72 13.59 0.36
C ALA A 321 -5.98 14.87 0.81
N ASN A 322 -5.91 15.12 2.12
CA ASN A 322 -5.21 16.27 2.68
C ASN A 322 -3.69 16.19 2.44
N PHE A 323 -3.09 15.04 2.73
CA PHE A 323 -1.65 14.84 2.49
C PHE A 323 -1.31 14.98 1.00
N GLY A 324 -2.13 14.41 0.11
CA GLY A 324 -1.94 14.53 -1.34
C GLY A 324 -1.99 15.98 -1.83
N MET A 325 -2.97 16.78 -1.37
CA MET A 325 -3.04 18.24 -1.67
C MET A 325 -1.78 18.95 -1.21
N THR A 326 -1.34 18.65 0.00
CA THR A 326 -0.14 19.24 0.60
C THR A 326 1.14 18.83 -0.13
N ALA A 327 1.29 17.53 -0.44
CA ALA A 327 2.47 17.01 -1.13
C ALA A 327 2.60 17.62 -2.53
N GLY A 328 1.49 17.69 -3.28
CA GLY A 328 1.48 18.33 -4.60
C GLY A 328 1.82 19.82 -4.56
N ALA A 329 1.22 20.57 -3.63
CA ALA A 329 1.51 21.97 -3.46
C ALA A 329 2.97 22.25 -3.06
N ASN A 330 3.50 21.43 -2.14
CA ASN A 330 4.88 21.58 -1.68
C ASN A 330 5.91 21.13 -2.71
N ALA A 331 5.60 20.19 -3.59
CA ALA A 331 6.44 19.86 -4.73
C ALA A 331 6.70 21.10 -5.62
N VAL A 332 5.68 21.92 -5.87
CA VAL A 332 5.83 23.21 -6.57
C VAL A 332 6.70 24.17 -5.79
N ASN A 333 6.50 24.28 -4.47
CA ASN A 333 7.31 25.16 -3.62
C ASN A 333 8.79 24.77 -3.63
N LEU A 334 9.11 23.46 -3.60
CA LEU A 334 10.49 22.95 -3.67
C LEU A 334 11.13 23.28 -5.03
N LEU A 335 10.41 23.06 -6.13
CA LEU A 335 10.87 23.43 -7.48
C LEU A 335 11.19 24.92 -7.59
N LEU A 336 10.34 25.79 -7.02
CA LEU A 336 10.55 27.26 -7.01
C LEU A 336 11.73 27.69 -6.14
N LYS A 337 12.19 26.85 -5.21
CA LYS A 337 13.42 27.04 -4.44
C LYS A 337 14.65 26.49 -5.15
N GLY A 338 14.50 25.93 -6.36
CA GLY A 338 15.59 25.35 -7.14
C GLY A 338 15.98 23.94 -6.69
N LEU A 339 15.15 23.28 -5.87
CA LEU A 339 15.38 21.92 -5.43
C LEU A 339 14.88 20.93 -6.49
N SER A 340 15.64 19.87 -6.71
CA SER A 340 15.37 18.82 -7.69
C SER A 340 15.92 17.48 -7.15
N GLY A 341 15.40 16.35 -7.61
CA GLY A 341 15.82 15.04 -7.12
C GLY A 341 15.41 14.72 -5.69
N VAL A 342 14.48 15.50 -5.12
CA VAL A 342 14.04 15.41 -3.73
C VAL A 342 12.59 14.92 -3.62
N THR A 343 12.26 14.34 -2.47
CA THR A 343 10.93 13.83 -2.11
C THR A 343 10.29 14.70 -1.03
N VAL A 344 9.03 15.05 -1.24
CA VAL A 344 8.21 15.77 -0.24
C VAL A 344 7.91 14.83 0.93
N CYS A 345 8.19 15.29 2.16
CA CYS A 345 7.85 14.54 3.39
C CYS A 345 6.59 15.07 4.09
N GLY A 346 6.22 16.32 3.82
CA GLY A 346 5.07 16.99 4.45
C GLY A 346 5.38 18.41 4.84
N ASN A 347 4.56 19.01 5.71
CA ASN A 347 4.81 20.31 6.29
C ASN A 347 4.28 20.44 7.71
N SER A 348 4.88 21.34 8.48
CA SER A 348 4.36 21.83 9.76
C SER A 348 4.29 23.36 9.69
N GLY A 349 3.09 23.91 9.76
CA GLY A 349 2.86 25.33 9.55
C GLY A 349 3.38 25.80 8.17
N LYS A 350 4.38 26.69 8.18
CA LYS A 350 5.02 27.22 6.96
C LYS A 350 6.29 26.47 6.54
N THR A 351 6.72 25.49 7.32
CA THR A 351 7.95 24.71 7.06
C THR A 351 7.61 23.50 6.21
N VAL A 352 8.25 23.37 5.06
CA VAL A 352 8.16 22.19 4.18
C VAL A 352 9.33 21.27 4.50
N TYR A 353 9.03 20.02 4.78
CA TYR A 353 10.01 18.96 4.99
C TYR A 353 10.19 18.15 3.71
N TYR A 354 11.44 17.87 3.38
CA TYR A 354 11.83 17.05 2.24
C TYR A 354 13.08 16.24 2.57
N MET A 355 13.36 15.24 1.79
CA MET A 355 14.59 14.45 1.85
C MET A 355 15.06 14.11 0.45
N GLU A 356 16.32 13.70 0.32
CA GLU A 356 16.85 13.13 -0.93
C GLU A 356 16.02 11.93 -1.35
N THR A 357 15.71 11.79 -2.64
CA THR A 357 14.81 10.73 -3.11
C THR A 357 15.37 9.34 -2.83
N HIS A 358 16.70 9.12 -2.96
CA HIS A 358 17.32 7.83 -2.65
C HIS A 358 17.16 7.41 -1.17
N GLU A 359 17.06 8.37 -0.25
CA GLU A 359 16.74 8.09 1.14
C GLU A 359 15.24 7.78 1.31
N ALA A 360 14.39 8.57 0.63
CA ALA A 360 12.94 8.44 0.72
C ALA A 360 12.42 7.09 0.24
N ILE A 361 13.05 6.51 -0.78
CA ILE A 361 12.65 5.23 -1.39
C ILE A 361 13.29 3.99 -0.73
N LYS A 362 14.10 4.17 0.33
CA LYS A 362 14.55 3.03 1.12
C LYS A 362 13.37 2.32 1.74
N GLN A 363 13.47 0.99 1.76
CA GLN A 363 12.40 0.15 2.28
C GLN A 363 12.22 0.38 3.78
N ARG A 364 10.99 0.71 4.19
CA ARG A 364 10.57 0.78 5.58
C ARG A 364 9.81 -0.50 5.94
N HIS A 365 10.30 -1.24 6.90
CA HIS A 365 9.65 -2.43 7.45
C HIS A 365 8.76 -2.09 8.65
N VAL A 366 7.88 -3.01 9.00
CA VAL A 366 7.07 -2.92 10.23
C VAL A 366 7.98 -2.95 11.44
N ASP A 367 7.77 -2.03 12.35
CA ASP A 367 8.44 -2.03 13.65
C ASP A 367 7.91 -3.19 14.51
N LEU A 368 8.77 -4.15 14.82
CA LEU A 368 8.37 -5.33 15.59
C LEU A 368 8.14 -5.03 17.07
N ASP A 369 8.67 -3.93 17.59
CA ASP A 369 8.37 -3.48 18.96
C ASP A 369 6.94 -2.95 19.04
N GLU A 370 6.44 -2.29 17.98
CA GLU A 370 5.03 -1.92 17.88
C GLU A 370 4.12 -3.15 17.82
N VAL A 371 4.52 -4.21 17.11
CA VAL A 371 3.77 -5.48 17.03
C VAL A 371 3.62 -6.11 18.42
N THR A 372 4.64 -6.03 19.29
CA THR A 372 4.58 -6.62 20.62
C THR A 372 3.46 -6.04 21.49
N LEU A 373 3.12 -4.76 21.34
CA LEU A 373 1.96 -4.16 22.00
C LEU A 373 0.65 -4.87 21.61
N PHE A 374 0.47 -5.12 20.31
CA PHE A 374 -0.77 -5.76 19.82
C PHE A 374 -0.82 -7.25 20.17
N GLU A 375 0.30 -7.92 20.31
CA GLU A 375 0.38 -9.27 20.90
C GLU A 375 -0.18 -9.30 22.33
N GLN A 376 0.11 -8.27 23.15
CA GLN A 376 -0.49 -8.16 24.50
C GLN A 376 -2.00 -7.93 24.46
N LEU A 377 -2.51 -7.29 23.41
CA LEU A 377 -3.95 -7.08 23.22
C LEU A 377 -4.68 -8.33 22.70
N GLY A 378 -3.94 -9.42 22.42
CA GLY A 378 -4.51 -10.71 22.05
C GLY A 378 -4.46 -11.05 20.58
N PHE A 379 -3.82 -10.24 19.74
CA PHE A 379 -3.59 -10.57 18.34
C PHE A 379 -2.49 -11.62 18.20
N CYS A 380 -2.65 -12.55 17.27
CA CYS A 380 -1.62 -13.51 16.89
C CYS A 380 -0.83 -12.98 15.69
N PHE A 381 0.52 -13.02 15.78
CA PHE A 381 1.40 -12.67 14.66
C PHE A 381 2.24 -13.86 14.17
N GLY A 382 1.77 -15.08 14.42
CA GLY A 382 2.45 -16.30 13.97
C GLY A 382 3.75 -16.59 14.70
N ARG A 383 3.94 -16.07 15.89
CA ARG A 383 5.07 -16.35 16.78
C ARG A 383 4.61 -16.43 18.23
N VAL A 384 5.45 -17.01 19.08
CA VAL A 384 5.24 -16.94 20.52
C VAL A 384 5.26 -15.47 20.97
N ARG A 385 4.27 -15.09 21.77
CA ARG A 385 4.12 -13.73 22.27
C ARG A 385 5.38 -13.27 23.01
N SER A 386 5.93 -12.13 22.60
CA SER A 386 7.07 -11.50 23.26
C SER A 386 6.65 -10.78 24.54
N SER A 387 7.57 -10.61 25.49
CA SER A 387 7.36 -9.70 26.62
C SER A 387 7.26 -8.27 26.12
N TYR A 388 6.44 -7.46 26.78
CA TYR A 388 6.27 -6.06 26.46
C TYR A 388 6.46 -5.21 27.71
N GLU A 389 7.53 -4.43 27.72
CA GLU A 389 7.82 -3.48 28.79
C GLU A 389 7.98 -2.08 28.17
N PRO A 390 6.93 -1.22 28.23
CA PRO A 390 6.98 0.08 27.57
C PRO A 390 7.90 1.06 28.31
N GLU A 391 8.70 1.79 27.55
CA GLU A 391 9.38 2.97 28.04
C GLU A 391 8.42 4.16 28.09
N CYS A 392 8.23 4.77 29.24
CA CYS A 392 7.33 5.92 29.41
C CYS A 392 8.13 7.22 29.44
N LYS A 393 7.93 8.09 28.42
CA LYS A 393 8.53 9.42 28.37
C LYS A 393 7.48 10.50 28.51
N LYS A 394 7.68 11.44 29.47
CA LYS A 394 6.84 12.64 29.56
C LYS A 394 7.13 13.54 28.38
N THR A 395 6.09 13.93 27.63
CA THR A 395 6.21 14.89 26.55
C THR A 395 5.47 16.17 26.86
N SER A 396 5.76 17.25 26.15
CA SER A 396 5.07 18.55 26.23
C SER A 396 4.82 19.09 24.82
N GLY A 397 3.68 19.73 24.62
CA GLY A 397 3.24 20.23 23.32
C GLY A 397 2.49 19.19 22.46
N PRO A 398 2.11 19.54 21.24
CA PRO A 398 1.40 18.65 20.36
C PRO A 398 2.30 17.51 19.89
N ILE A 399 1.73 16.31 19.87
CA ILE A 399 2.39 15.12 19.26
C ILE A 399 1.89 15.01 17.83
N GLU A 400 2.81 14.94 16.88
CA GLU A 400 2.47 14.68 15.48
C GLU A 400 2.01 13.23 15.31
N ARG A 401 1.09 13.01 14.37
CA ARG A 401 0.61 11.68 14.03
C ARG A 401 1.77 10.88 13.40
N ILE A 402 2.09 9.75 13.99
CA ILE A 402 3.12 8.81 13.51
C ILE A 402 2.40 7.66 12.78
N TYR A 403 2.81 7.41 11.57
CA TYR A 403 2.45 6.24 10.79
C TYR A 403 3.70 5.56 10.26
#